data_0a4385105f7ec74dc5d60ea5e33ef064
#
_entry.id   0a4385105f7ec74dc5d60ea5e33ef064
#
_cell.length_a   1.000
_cell.length_b   1.000
_cell.length_c   1.000
_cell.angle_alpha   90.00
_cell.angle_beta   90.00
_cell.angle_gamma   90.00
#
_symmetry.space_group_name_H-M   'P 1'
#
loop_
_entity.id
_entity.type
_entity.pdbx_description
1 polymer ?
#
loop_
_entity_poly.entity_id
_entity_poly.type
_entity_poly.pdbx_seq_one_letter_code
_entity_poly.pdbx_strand_id
1 'polypeptide(L)'
;MGDLIPFRKRPKVPKSWTRPEDYGHVLPASQWRGEPARPNILVRVWRAIRWWLALIVLASLWVLYRNAIAFDPPAFLEGQPVAVKGAFVRCGPARLGGADRLCVVDGDSLRIGARDVRLLGIDAPEAHGRCPAESAAAEIAAAALLRWVNAAPFDLVARLDRPTDKYGRDLMTARRVTEGRSDVAGDALLSQGVVRAYAGEARQGWC
;
A
#
# COMPACT_ATOMS: atom_id res chain seq x y z
N MET A 1 14.92 -18.70 29.98
CA MET A 1 16.20 -18.36 30.62
C MET A 1 15.92 -17.14 31.46
N GLY A 2 15.79 -17.31 32.79
CA GLY A 2 15.47 -16.23 33.70
C GLY A 2 16.73 -15.42 34.02
N ASP A 3 16.65 -14.11 33.84
CA ASP A 3 17.73 -13.19 34.20
C ASP A 3 17.94 -13.21 35.71
N LEU A 4 19.15 -13.62 36.12
CA LEU A 4 19.59 -13.59 37.51
C LEU A 4 19.71 -12.14 37.96
N ILE A 5 18.86 -11.73 38.91
CA ILE A 5 18.92 -10.43 39.56
C ILE A 5 20.28 -10.32 40.27
N PRO A 6 21.15 -9.36 39.95
CA PRO A 6 22.45 -9.25 40.62
C PRO A 6 22.25 -8.92 42.09
N PHE A 7 22.79 -9.78 42.95
CA PHE A 7 22.83 -9.55 44.39
C PHE A 7 23.53 -8.21 44.70
N ARG A 8 22.78 -7.24 45.18
CA ARG A 8 23.34 -5.98 45.68
C ARG A 8 24.27 -6.31 46.85
N LYS A 9 25.54 -5.95 46.74
CA LYS A 9 26.50 -6.09 47.86
C LYS A 9 25.91 -5.48 49.13
N ARG A 10 25.84 -6.31 50.21
CA ARG A 10 25.38 -5.82 51.54
C ARG A 10 26.20 -4.59 51.92
N PRO A 11 25.57 -3.53 52.44
CA PRO A 11 26.32 -2.39 52.98
C PRO A 11 27.26 -2.88 54.10
N LYS A 12 28.50 -2.42 54.09
CA LYS A 12 29.49 -2.78 55.14
C LYS A 12 28.96 -2.24 56.44
N VAL A 13 28.73 -3.12 57.44
CA VAL A 13 28.33 -2.75 58.79
C VAL A 13 29.46 -1.87 59.39
N PRO A 14 29.16 -0.69 59.91
CA PRO A 14 30.16 0.18 60.54
C PRO A 14 30.84 -0.54 61.70
N LYS A 15 32.17 -0.44 61.81
CA LYS A 15 32.95 -1.05 62.93
C LYS A 15 32.53 -0.64 64.31
N SER A 16 31.71 0.42 64.44
CA SER A 16 31.19 0.94 65.70
C SER A 16 30.03 0.09 66.25
N TRP A 17 29.48 -0.90 65.51
CA TRP A 17 28.33 -1.71 65.90
C TRP A 17 28.76 -3.10 66.45
N THR A 18 29.84 -3.16 67.16
CA THR A 18 30.35 -4.42 67.72
C THR A 18 29.95 -4.69 69.16
N ARG A 19 29.13 -3.82 69.81
CA ARG A 19 28.67 -4.03 71.16
C ARG A 19 27.29 -4.71 71.18
N PRO A 20 27.02 -5.68 72.04
CA PRO A 20 25.72 -6.33 72.16
C PRO A 20 24.54 -5.38 72.43
N GLU A 21 24.80 -4.25 73.03
CA GLU A 21 23.83 -3.18 73.29
C GLU A 21 23.35 -2.42 72.06
N ASP A 22 24.12 -2.49 70.95
CA ASP A 22 23.75 -1.80 69.67
C ASP A 22 22.65 -2.55 68.89
N TYR A 23 22.27 -3.75 69.27
CA TYR A 23 21.25 -4.54 68.62
C TYR A 23 19.80 -4.18 69.02
N GLY A 24 19.61 -3.27 69.99
CA GLY A 24 18.30 -2.90 70.51
C GLY A 24 17.47 -1.94 69.62
N HIS A 25 18.07 -1.31 68.65
CA HIS A 25 17.35 -0.40 67.76
C HIS A 25 17.14 -1.03 66.40
N VAL A 26 16.12 -1.87 66.29
CA VAL A 26 15.63 -2.30 64.97
C VAL A 26 15.02 -1.08 64.29
N LEU A 27 15.71 -0.52 63.31
CA LEU A 27 15.19 0.60 62.53
C LEU A 27 13.88 0.20 61.90
N PRO A 28 12.82 1.01 61.98
CA PRO A 28 11.52 0.66 61.46
C PRO A 28 11.65 0.44 59.95
N ALA A 29 10.89 -0.53 59.40
CA ALA A 29 10.93 -0.95 58.00
C ALA A 29 10.78 0.21 56.98
N SER A 30 10.23 1.36 57.43
CA SER A 30 10.12 2.59 56.64
C SER A 30 11.47 3.23 56.30
N GLN A 31 12.53 3.01 57.11
CA GLN A 31 13.86 3.52 56.85
C GLN A 31 14.68 2.66 55.88
N TRP A 32 14.24 1.45 55.59
CA TRP A 32 14.88 0.55 54.62
C TRP A 32 14.44 0.77 53.16
N ARG A 33 13.38 1.55 52.93
CA ARG A 33 12.96 1.97 51.64
C ARG A 33 13.67 3.26 51.28
N GLY A 34 14.86 3.15 50.67
CA GLY A 34 15.42 4.26 49.94
C GLY A 34 14.37 4.75 48.94
N GLU A 35 14.03 6.01 48.94
CA GLU A 35 13.13 6.57 47.94
C GLU A 35 13.65 6.17 46.54
N PRO A 36 12.81 5.63 45.66
CA PRO A 36 13.24 5.33 44.32
C PRO A 36 13.69 6.62 43.68
N ALA A 37 14.94 6.65 43.19
CA ALA A 37 15.49 7.82 42.51
C ALA A 37 14.48 8.32 41.47
N ARG A 38 14.04 9.56 41.57
CA ARG A 38 13.09 10.17 40.65
C ARG A 38 13.71 10.10 39.23
N PRO A 39 13.05 9.48 38.27
CA PRO A 39 13.61 9.40 36.94
C PRO A 39 13.81 10.79 36.36
N ASN A 40 14.96 11.02 35.73
CA ASN A 40 15.29 12.26 35.05
C ASN A 40 14.14 12.70 34.13
N ILE A 41 13.90 14.01 34.07
CA ILE A 41 12.82 14.57 33.26
C ILE A 41 12.87 14.05 31.81
N LEU A 42 14.07 13.88 31.25
CA LEU A 42 14.30 13.32 29.90
C LEU A 42 13.75 11.89 29.74
N VAL A 43 13.91 11.04 30.77
CA VAL A 43 13.39 9.67 30.75
C VAL A 43 11.86 9.67 30.82
N ARG A 44 11.26 10.59 31.55
CA ARG A 44 9.79 10.73 31.64
C ARG A 44 9.23 11.21 30.31
N VAL A 45 9.84 12.23 29.71
CA VAL A 45 9.46 12.75 28.37
C VAL A 45 9.64 11.68 27.31
N TRP A 46 10.77 10.96 27.30
CA TRP A 46 11.00 9.85 26.37
C TRP A 46 9.95 8.74 26.51
N ARG A 47 9.57 8.35 27.74
CA ARG A 47 8.52 7.36 27.97
C ARG A 47 7.16 7.83 27.47
N ALA A 48 6.84 9.11 27.55
CA ALA A 48 5.59 9.67 27.06
C ALA A 48 5.56 9.72 25.52
N ILE A 49 6.69 10.07 24.88
CA ILE A 49 6.75 10.32 23.42
C ILE A 49 6.98 9.03 22.61
N ARG A 50 7.70 8.04 23.15
CA ARG A 50 8.12 6.84 22.39
C ARG A 50 6.97 6.09 21.70
N TRP A 51 5.81 6.02 22.35
CA TRP A 51 4.64 5.36 21.79
C TRP A 51 4.02 6.14 20.63
N TRP A 52 4.02 7.46 20.71
CA TRP A 52 3.57 8.32 19.62
C TRP A 52 4.51 8.22 18.42
N LEU A 53 5.83 8.20 18.64
CA LEU A 53 6.80 7.97 17.57
C LEU A 53 6.61 6.59 16.93
N ALA A 54 6.40 5.55 17.73
CA ALA A 54 6.12 4.21 17.21
C ALA A 54 4.84 4.17 16.36
N LEU A 55 3.76 4.83 16.80
CA LEU A 55 2.53 4.94 16.04
C LEU A 55 2.72 5.70 14.72
N ILE A 56 3.47 6.79 14.72
CA ILE A 56 3.79 7.56 13.50
C ILE A 56 4.57 6.69 12.52
N VAL A 57 5.60 5.97 13.00
CA VAL A 57 6.40 5.07 12.16
C VAL A 57 5.51 3.96 11.58
N LEU A 58 4.68 3.32 12.41
CA LEU A 58 3.77 2.26 11.94
C LEU A 58 2.74 2.79 10.92
N ALA A 59 2.18 3.97 11.17
CA ALA A 59 1.24 4.60 10.23
C ALA A 59 1.94 4.93 8.90
N SER A 60 3.17 5.46 8.94
CA SER A 60 3.95 5.76 7.73
C SER A 60 4.29 4.49 6.95
N LEU A 61 4.74 3.43 7.65
CA LEU A 61 5.00 2.13 7.03
C LEU A 61 3.74 1.52 6.42
N TRP A 62 2.59 1.67 7.10
CA TRP A 62 1.32 1.17 6.59
C TRP A 62 0.87 1.91 5.32
N VAL A 63 1.05 3.25 5.27
CA VAL A 63 0.76 4.05 4.07
C VAL A 63 1.67 3.65 2.91
N LEU A 64 2.98 3.49 3.16
CA LEU A 64 3.93 3.04 2.14
C LEU A 64 3.59 1.63 1.62
N TYR A 65 3.29 0.70 2.54
CA TYR A 65 2.88 -0.67 2.21
C TYR A 65 1.59 -0.69 1.38
N ARG A 66 0.58 0.07 1.80
CA ARG A 66 -0.69 0.18 1.07
C ARG A 66 -0.49 0.71 -0.35
N ASN A 67 0.34 1.74 -0.52
CA ASN A 67 0.63 2.30 -1.84
C ASN A 67 1.40 1.30 -2.70
N ALA A 68 2.42 0.64 -2.16
CA ALA A 68 3.17 -0.38 -2.89
C ALA A 68 2.27 -1.50 -3.41
N ILE A 69 1.36 -2.04 -2.56
CA ILE A 69 0.42 -3.09 -2.98
C ILE A 69 -0.60 -2.59 -4.02
N ALA A 70 -0.93 -1.29 -4.01
CA ALA A 70 -1.87 -0.73 -4.98
C ALA A 70 -1.31 -0.75 -6.41
N PHE A 71 0.00 -0.49 -6.56
CA PHE A 71 0.68 -0.41 -7.85
C PHE A 71 1.36 -1.71 -8.27
N ASP A 72 1.93 -2.43 -7.33
CA ASP A 72 2.65 -3.70 -7.59
C ASP A 72 2.27 -4.71 -6.49
N PRO A 73 1.15 -5.43 -6.66
CA PRO A 73 0.71 -6.40 -5.68
C PRO A 73 1.71 -7.56 -5.59
N PRO A 74 1.97 -8.09 -4.39
CA PRO A 74 2.82 -9.27 -4.25
C PRO A 74 2.21 -10.47 -4.99
N ALA A 75 3.06 -11.34 -5.53
CA ALA A 75 2.67 -12.44 -6.41
C ALA A 75 1.58 -13.37 -5.82
N PHE A 76 1.49 -13.49 -4.48
CA PHE A 76 0.45 -14.29 -3.84
C PHE A 76 -0.96 -13.67 -3.93
N LEU A 77 -1.08 -12.38 -4.27
CA LEU A 77 -2.35 -11.69 -4.55
C LEU A 77 -2.68 -11.62 -6.03
N GLU A 78 -1.81 -12.14 -6.89
CA GLU A 78 -2.05 -12.23 -8.32
C GLU A 78 -2.77 -13.54 -8.66
N GLY A 79 -3.80 -13.43 -9.50
CA GLY A 79 -4.46 -14.57 -10.12
C GLY A 79 -3.61 -15.16 -11.26
N GLN A 80 -4.10 -16.26 -11.83
CA GLN A 80 -3.45 -16.84 -13.01
C GLN A 80 -3.51 -15.86 -14.18
N PRO A 81 -2.41 -15.65 -14.90
CA PRO A 81 -2.40 -14.81 -16.09
C PRO A 81 -3.28 -15.41 -17.20
N VAL A 82 -4.08 -14.56 -17.81
CA VAL A 82 -4.94 -14.91 -18.94
C VAL A 82 -4.37 -14.24 -20.18
N ALA A 83 -3.84 -15.03 -21.11
CA ALA A 83 -3.29 -14.52 -22.35
C ALA A 83 -4.37 -13.92 -23.26
N VAL A 84 -4.16 -12.69 -23.70
CA VAL A 84 -5.05 -11.98 -24.63
C VAL A 84 -4.33 -11.80 -25.96
N LYS A 85 -4.97 -12.32 -27.03
CA LYS A 85 -4.47 -12.25 -28.40
C LYS A 85 -5.58 -11.73 -29.31
N GLY A 86 -5.25 -10.89 -30.25
CA GLY A 86 -6.19 -10.35 -31.24
C GLY A 86 -6.06 -8.83 -31.39
N ALA A 87 -6.71 -8.31 -32.41
CA ALA A 87 -6.70 -6.87 -32.70
C ALA A 87 -7.82 -6.18 -31.93
N PHE A 88 -7.46 -5.17 -31.16
CA PHE A 88 -8.40 -4.29 -30.48
C PHE A 88 -8.81 -3.13 -31.39
N VAL A 89 -10.06 -2.68 -31.21
CA VAL A 89 -10.61 -1.48 -31.84
C VAL A 89 -11.15 -0.52 -30.77
N ARG A 90 -11.50 0.72 -31.14
CA ARG A 90 -12.29 1.56 -30.21
C ARG A 90 -13.70 0.98 -30.07
N CYS A 91 -14.23 0.92 -28.86
CA CYS A 91 -15.62 0.58 -28.65
C CYS A 91 -16.51 1.67 -29.24
N GLY A 92 -17.40 1.30 -30.15
CA GLY A 92 -18.41 2.21 -30.70
C GLY A 92 -19.59 2.40 -29.72
N PRO A 93 -20.49 3.38 -30.00
CA PRO A 93 -21.66 3.69 -29.18
C PRO A 93 -22.68 2.53 -29.13
N ALA A 94 -22.69 1.66 -30.15
CA ALA A 94 -23.54 0.47 -30.13
C ALA A 94 -22.87 -0.62 -29.30
N ARG A 95 -23.57 -1.15 -28.31
CA ARG A 95 -23.29 -2.44 -27.67
C ARG A 95 -23.57 -3.57 -28.69
N LEU A 96 -22.77 -3.61 -29.74
CA LEU A 96 -22.86 -4.71 -30.70
C LEU A 96 -22.29 -5.94 -29.99
N GLY A 97 -23.17 -6.83 -29.52
CA GLY A 97 -22.84 -8.07 -28.88
C GLY A 97 -22.10 -8.99 -29.86
N GLY A 98 -20.94 -9.45 -29.45
CA GLY A 98 -20.19 -10.54 -30.04
C GLY A 98 -19.23 -11.03 -28.97
N ALA A 99 -19.24 -12.34 -28.71
CA ALA A 99 -18.41 -12.99 -27.71
C ALA A 99 -16.91 -12.79 -27.97
N ASP A 100 -16.52 -12.43 -29.20
CA ASP A 100 -15.14 -12.30 -29.66
C ASP A 100 -14.66 -10.84 -29.75
N ARG A 101 -15.39 -9.88 -29.17
CA ARG A 101 -15.07 -8.49 -29.35
C ARG A 101 -13.98 -8.05 -28.38
N LEU A 102 -12.88 -7.53 -28.95
CA LEU A 102 -11.80 -6.88 -28.23
C LEU A 102 -11.86 -5.37 -28.51
N CYS A 103 -12.19 -4.55 -27.51
CA CYS A 103 -12.19 -3.11 -27.73
C CYS A 103 -11.77 -2.32 -26.50
N VAL A 104 -11.23 -1.11 -26.75
CA VAL A 104 -10.86 -0.13 -25.74
C VAL A 104 -12.06 0.80 -25.53
N VAL A 105 -12.52 0.89 -24.28
CA VAL A 105 -13.63 1.76 -23.86
C VAL A 105 -13.09 3.16 -23.57
N ASP A 106 -12.14 3.25 -22.64
CA ASP A 106 -11.49 4.46 -22.17
C ASP A 106 -9.99 4.20 -21.96
N GLY A 107 -9.23 5.19 -21.52
CA GLY A 107 -7.80 5.08 -21.27
C GLY A 107 -7.41 4.10 -20.16
N ASP A 108 -8.36 3.58 -19.39
CA ASP A 108 -8.16 2.61 -18.32
C ASP A 108 -9.13 1.41 -18.38
N SER A 109 -9.90 1.27 -19.46
CA SER A 109 -10.95 0.27 -19.52
C SER A 109 -10.99 -0.46 -20.87
N LEU A 110 -11.04 -1.79 -20.79
CA LEU A 110 -11.11 -2.70 -21.95
C LEU A 110 -12.43 -3.49 -21.89
N ARG A 111 -12.92 -3.91 -23.05
CA ARG A 111 -13.98 -4.90 -23.16
C ARG A 111 -13.45 -6.11 -23.94
N ILE A 112 -13.62 -7.29 -23.33
CA ILE A 112 -13.15 -8.57 -23.87
C ILE A 112 -14.33 -9.53 -23.87
N GLY A 113 -14.95 -9.70 -25.01
CA GLY A 113 -16.21 -10.42 -25.12
C GLY A 113 -17.32 -9.70 -24.31
N ALA A 114 -17.88 -10.40 -23.35
CA ALA A 114 -18.90 -9.89 -22.44
C ALA A 114 -18.34 -9.26 -21.16
N ARG A 115 -17.02 -9.29 -20.95
CA ARG A 115 -16.36 -8.84 -19.72
C ARG A 115 -15.85 -7.42 -19.88
N ASP A 116 -16.18 -6.57 -18.93
CA ASP A 116 -15.58 -5.25 -18.78
C ASP A 116 -14.41 -5.34 -17.81
N VAL A 117 -13.23 -4.95 -18.27
CA VAL A 117 -11.98 -4.97 -17.52
C VAL A 117 -11.54 -3.52 -17.25
N ARG A 118 -11.26 -3.22 -15.98
CA ARG A 118 -10.65 -1.97 -15.57
C ARG A 118 -9.20 -2.22 -15.16
N LEU A 119 -8.30 -1.43 -15.75
CA LEU A 119 -6.88 -1.50 -15.43
C LEU A 119 -6.61 -0.92 -14.05
N LEU A 120 -5.84 -1.66 -13.26
CA LEU A 120 -5.42 -1.27 -11.91
C LEU A 120 -4.33 -0.21 -11.95
N GLY A 121 -4.25 0.57 -10.85
CA GLY A 121 -3.17 1.51 -10.62
C GLY A 121 -3.29 2.84 -11.36
N ILE A 122 -4.27 3.00 -12.25
CA ILE A 122 -4.43 4.22 -13.06
C ILE A 122 -5.86 4.76 -13.03
N ASP A 123 -5.98 6.05 -13.28
CA ASP A 123 -7.23 6.76 -13.55
C ASP A 123 -7.07 7.57 -14.85
N ALA A 124 -8.00 7.36 -15.77
CA ALA A 124 -8.03 8.05 -17.06
C ALA A 124 -9.13 9.13 -17.07
N PRO A 125 -8.99 10.16 -17.93
CA PRO A 125 -10.09 11.09 -18.21
C PRO A 125 -11.29 10.33 -18.81
N GLU A 126 -12.49 10.79 -18.51
CA GLU A 126 -13.75 10.17 -18.97
C GLU A 126 -14.17 10.73 -20.35
N ALA A 127 -14.62 9.86 -21.27
CA ALA A 127 -15.08 10.28 -22.61
C ALA A 127 -16.25 11.28 -22.52
N HIS A 128 -17.15 11.10 -21.56
CA HIS A 128 -18.20 12.04 -21.21
C HIS A 128 -17.79 12.90 -20.01
N GLY A 129 -16.63 13.56 -20.13
CA GLY A 129 -16.04 14.39 -19.08
C GLY A 129 -16.87 15.62 -18.73
N ARG A 130 -16.49 16.26 -17.62
CA ARG A 130 -17.16 17.46 -17.10
C ARG A 130 -16.88 18.72 -17.93
N CYS A 131 -15.84 18.69 -18.76
CA CYS A 131 -15.45 19.79 -19.66
C CYS A 131 -14.88 19.23 -20.96
N PRO A 132 -14.86 20.06 -22.06
CA PRO A 132 -14.32 19.64 -23.35
C PRO A 132 -12.86 19.19 -23.29
N ALA A 133 -12.05 19.76 -22.38
CA ALA A 133 -10.67 19.40 -22.19
C ALA A 133 -10.52 17.96 -21.67
N GLU A 134 -11.35 17.55 -20.73
CA GLU A 134 -11.39 16.17 -20.21
C GLU A 134 -11.77 15.17 -21.31
N SER A 135 -12.81 15.46 -22.09
CA SER A 135 -13.22 14.58 -23.20
C SER A 135 -12.14 14.47 -24.28
N ALA A 136 -11.43 15.54 -24.60
CA ALA A 136 -10.30 15.51 -25.52
C ALA A 136 -9.14 14.67 -24.96
N ALA A 137 -8.81 14.83 -23.69
CA ALA A 137 -7.78 14.03 -23.02
C ALA A 137 -8.15 12.53 -22.96
N ALA A 138 -9.43 12.21 -22.80
CA ALA A 138 -9.94 10.83 -22.81
C ALA A 138 -9.66 10.13 -24.14
N GLU A 139 -9.88 10.81 -25.26
CA GLU A 139 -9.57 10.26 -26.59
C GLU A 139 -8.06 9.99 -26.77
N ILE A 140 -7.22 10.88 -26.24
CA ILE A 140 -5.75 10.71 -26.27
C ILE A 140 -5.34 9.49 -25.45
N ALA A 141 -5.89 9.37 -24.23
CA ALA A 141 -5.60 8.25 -23.33
C ALA A 141 -6.07 6.91 -23.92
N ALA A 142 -7.28 6.87 -24.47
CA ALA A 142 -7.81 5.68 -25.11
C ALA A 142 -7.05 5.28 -26.37
N ALA A 143 -6.60 6.26 -27.18
CA ALA A 143 -5.74 5.97 -28.34
C ALA A 143 -4.36 5.45 -27.91
N ALA A 144 -3.81 5.93 -26.79
CA ALA A 144 -2.56 5.43 -26.23
C ALA A 144 -2.70 3.97 -25.77
N LEU A 145 -3.76 3.65 -25.03
CA LEU A 145 -4.06 2.27 -24.62
C LEU A 145 -4.28 1.36 -25.84
N LEU A 146 -5.01 1.84 -26.85
CA LEU A 146 -5.25 1.07 -28.07
C LEU A 146 -3.94 0.73 -28.82
N ARG A 147 -3.01 1.67 -28.87
CA ARG A 147 -1.66 1.40 -29.43
C ARG A 147 -0.91 0.35 -28.60
N TRP A 148 -0.97 0.48 -27.26
CA TRP A 148 -0.27 -0.46 -26.40
C TRP A 148 -0.83 -1.90 -26.55
N VAL A 149 -2.14 -2.11 -26.47
CA VAL A 149 -2.73 -3.46 -26.57
C VAL A 149 -2.54 -4.11 -27.95
N ASN A 150 -2.38 -3.30 -29.03
CA ASN A 150 -2.15 -3.80 -30.38
C ASN A 150 -0.68 -3.99 -30.74
N ALA A 151 0.25 -3.50 -29.91
CA ALA A 151 1.68 -3.61 -30.20
C ALA A 151 2.19 -5.06 -30.10
N ALA A 152 1.70 -5.85 -29.15
CA ALA A 152 2.03 -7.27 -28.98
C ALA A 152 0.99 -7.96 -28.08
N PRO A 153 0.90 -9.31 -28.10
CA PRO A 153 0.11 -10.07 -27.13
C PRO A 153 0.52 -9.72 -25.68
N PHE A 154 -0.46 -9.80 -24.78
CA PHE A 154 -0.26 -9.48 -23.36
C PHE A 154 -1.10 -10.39 -22.48
N ASP A 155 -0.79 -10.41 -21.19
CA ASP A 155 -1.53 -11.13 -20.17
C ASP A 155 -2.35 -10.18 -19.33
N LEU A 156 -3.56 -10.60 -18.96
CA LEU A 156 -4.36 -9.99 -17.93
C LEU A 156 -4.21 -10.78 -16.64
N VAL A 157 -3.87 -10.10 -15.56
CA VAL A 157 -3.67 -10.68 -14.24
C VAL A 157 -4.66 -10.04 -13.27
N ALA A 158 -5.57 -10.84 -12.73
CA ALA A 158 -6.56 -10.39 -11.75
C ALA A 158 -5.94 -10.22 -10.36
N ARG A 159 -6.50 -9.34 -9.55
CA ARG A 159 -6.20 -9.28 -8.11
C ARG A 159 -7.15 -10.20 -7.35
N LEU A 160 -6.58 -11.09 -6.53
CA LEU A 160 -7.37 -12.05 -5.74
C LEU A 160 -8.08 -11.40 -4.55
N ASP A 161 -7.48 -10.36 -3.96
CA ASP A 161 -8.04 -9.62 -2.82
C ASP A 161 -9.13 -8.62 -3.24
N ARG A 162 -9.15 -8.23 -4.50
CA ARG A 162 -10.13 -7.31 -5.06
C ARG A 162 -10.39 -7.65 -6.54
N PRO A 163 -11.15 -8.70 -6.84
CA PRO A 163 -11.32 -9.18 -8.21
C PRO A 163 -12.19 -8.25 -9.07
N THR A 164 -13.11 -7.49 -8.45
CA THR A 164 -14.03 -6.59 -9.17
C THR A 164 -14.17 -5.24 -8.48
N ASP A 165 -14.58 -4.23 -9.23
CA ASP A 165 -14.97 -2.94 -8.70
C ASP A 165 -16.47 -2.91 -8.30
N LYS A 166 -16.90 -1.76 -7.75
CA LYS A 166 -18.30 -1.54 -7.33
C LYS A 166 -19.32 -1.57 -8.48
N TYR A 167 -18.86 -1.55 -9.74
CA TYR A 167 -19.69 -1.60 -10.93
C TYR A 167 -19.69 -2.99 -11.58
N GLY A 168 -18.97 -3.96 -10.98
CA GLY A 168 -18.85 -5.32 -11.48
C GLY A 168 -17.83 -5.50 -12.60
N ARG A 169 -16.95 -4.50 -12.85
CA ARG A 169 -15.84 -4.65 -13.80
C ARG A 169 -14.69 -5.42 -13.16
N ASP A 170 -14.07 -6.31 -13.93
CA ASP A 170 -12.91 -7.05 -13.47
C ASP A 170 -11.71 -6.12 -13.28
N LEU A 171 -11.09 -6.13 -12.10
CA LEU A 171 -9.90 -5.36 -11.80
C LEU A 171 -8.66 -6.18 -12.16
N MET A 172 -7.94 -5.75 -13.20
CA MET A 172 -6.80 -6.50 -13.74
C MET A 172 -5.62 -5.60 -14.07
N THR A 173 -4.44 -6.19 -14.03
CA THR A 173 -3.21 -5.59 -14.59
C THR A 173 -2.96 -6.17 -15.95
N ALA A 174 -2.77 -5.33 -16.96
CA ALA A 174 -2.34 -5.75 -18.29
C ALA A 174 -0.82 -5.68 -18.38
N ARG A 175 -0.16 -6.82 -18.60
CA ARG A 175 1.30 -6.89 -18.68
C ARG A 175 1.77 -7.83 -19.78
N ARG A 176 2.96 -7.60 -20.29
CA ARG A 176 3.70 -8.52 -21.16
C ARG A 176 5.16 -8.56 -20.77
N VAL A 177 5.82 -9.64 -21.07
CA VAL A 177 7.27 -9.77 -20.88
C VAL A 177 7.92 -9.82 -22.27
N THR A 178 8.74 -8.83 -22.55
CA THR A 178 9.50 -8.75 -23.81
C THR A 178 10.98 -8.66 -23.47
N GLU A 179 11.77 -9.59 -23.97
CA GLU A 179 13.21 -9.67 -23.72
C GLU A 179 13.60 -9.65 -22.23
N GLY A 180 12.79 -10.31 -21.39
CA GLY A 180 13.01 -10.38 -19.94
C GLY A 180 12.63 -9.10 -19.17
N ARG A 181 12.03 -8.10 -19.84
CA ARG A 181 11.50 -6.89 -19.22
C ARG A 181 9.97 -6.95 -19.13
N SER A 182 9.46 -6.60 -17.97
CA SER A 182 8.02 -6.43 -17.78
C SER A 182 7.61 -5.06 -18.37
N ASP A 183 6.63 -5.06 -19.27
CA ASP A 183 5.97 -3.87 -19.81
C ASP A 183 4.51 -3.90 -19.35
N VAL A 184 4.14 -3.00 -18.45
CA VAL A 184 2.80 -2.87 -17.85
C VAL A 184 2.08 -1.71 -18.52
N ALA A 185 0.85 -1.93 -18.96
CA ALA A 185 0.06 -0.90 -19.64
C ALA A 185 -0.09 0.38 -18.80
N GLY A 186 -0.35 0.23 -17.50
CA GLY A 186 -0.46 1.36 -16.58
C GLY A 186 0.79 2.23 -16.56
N ASP A 187 1.97 1.63 -16.43
CA ASP A 187 3.25 2.33 -16.39
C ASP A 187 3.55 3.03 -17.72
N ALA A 188 3.25 2.35 -18.83
CA ALA A 188 3.44 2.92 -20.18
C ALA A 188 2.55 4.15 -20.40
N LEU A 189 1.32 4.14 -19.90
CA LEU A 189 0.39 5.29 -20.01
C LEU A 189 0.75 6.42 -19.03
N LEU A 190 1.19 6.09 -17.82
CA LEU A 190 1.69 7.04 -16.83
C LEU A 190 2.91 7.79 -17.35
N SER A 191 3.86 7.08 -17.97
CA SER A 191 5.06 7.69 -18.54
C SER A 191 4.77 8.66 -19.69
N GLN A 192 3.65 8.46 -20.41
CA GLN A 192 3.16 9.36 -21.44
C GLN A 192 2.36 10.55 -20.88
N GLY A 193 2.04 10.57 -19.58
CA GLY A 193 1.24 11.61 -18.91
C GLY A 193 -0.21 11.66 -19.35
N VAL A 194 -0.75 10.58 -19.95
CA VAL A 194 -2.14 10.54 -20.45
C VAL A 194 -3.13 9.99 -19.42
N VAL A 195 -2.62 9.42 -18.34
CA VAL A 195 -3.38 8.94 -17.17
C VAL A 195 -2.68 9.38 -15.89
N ARG A 196 -3.34 9.23 -14.74
CA ARG A 196 -2.78 9.50 -13.41
C ARG A 196 -2.70 8.22 -12.60
N ALA A 197 -1.75 8.18 -11.67
CA ALA A 197 -1.67 7.12 -10.68
C ALA A 197 -2.89 7.15 -9.76
N TYR A 198 -3.47 5.97 -9.48
CA TYR A 198 -4.69 5.83 -8.67
C TYR A 198 -4.63 4.60 -7.77
N ALA A 199 -4.62 4.82 -6.46
CA ALA A 199 -4.60 3.76 -5.45
C ALA A 199 -5.98 3.50 -4.79
N GLY A 200 -7.05 4.12 -5.30
CA GLY A 200 -8.42 3.94 -4.78
C GLY A 200 -8.92 5.08 -3.89
N GLU A 201 -8.22 6.21 -3.85
CA GLU A 201 -8.64 7.44 -3.19
C GLU A 201 -9.73 8.20 -3.99
N ALA A 202 -10.12 9.37 -3.52
CA ALA A 202 -11.05 10.22 -4.27
C ALA A 202 -10.41 10.67 -5.60
N ARG A 203 -11.13 10.51 -6.71
CA ARG A 203 -10.67 10.95 -8.03
C ARG A 203 -10.47 12.45 -8.08
N GLN A 204 -9.35 12.87 -8.61
CA GLN A 204 -9.10 14.28 -8.91
C GLN A 204 -9.76 14.67 -10.24
N GLY A 205 -10.28 15.89 -10.32
CA GLY A 205 -10.86 16.41 -11.56
C GLY A 205 -9.82 16.57 -12.67
N TRP A 206 -10.25 16.42 -13.92
CA TRP A 206 -9.44 16.60 -15.13
C TRP A 206 -9.66 17.98 -15.79
N CYS A 207 -10.53 18.77 -15.20
CA CYS A 207 -10.85 20.12 -15.68
C CYS A 207 -10.06 21.21 -14.95
#